data_eff9cf14977f5e0ef168c81c165092e1
#
_entry.id   eff9cf14977f5e0ef168c81c165092e1
#
_cell.length_a   1.000
_cell.length_b   1.000
_cell.length_c   1.000
_cell.angle_alpha   90.00
_cell.angle_beta   90.00
_cell.angle_gamma   90.00
#
_symmetry.space_group_name_H-M   'P 1'
#
loop_
_entity.id
_entity.type
_entity.pdbx_description
1 polymer ?
#
loop_
_entity_poly.entity_id
_entity_poly.type
_entity_poly.pdbx_seq_one_letter_code
_entity_poly.pdbx_strand_id
1 'polypeptide(L)'
;MVLSQDEINGQVEEIILDMVADPDFKDYMVRKIDEKVDVSSLEKERDQVREQLRQVMGAKKKLTEMLDRLDVNDKHYDRKYQDMHDRLDILYDRISDLEDMIADIEVKISGAYGEKITANQLYKVLLNFDKMYFRMTDLEKKQFMRDFIEEIELYPERQDDGHILKQLSLGFPVFYEGSEGDTIRLLNENDVETMVLLQRRDI
;
A
#
# COMPACT_ATOMS: atom_id res chain seq x y z
N MET A 1 15.64 15.30 -32.86
CA MET A 1 15.55 13.85 -33.06
C MET A 1 14.09 13.49 -33.26
N VAL A 2 13.71 12.71 -34.27
CA VAL A 2 12.34 12.17 -34.39
C VAL A 2 12.39 10.76 -33.82
N LEU A 3 11.74 10.54 -32.70
CA LEU A 3 11.62 9.23 -32.05
C LEU A 3 10.34 8.58 -32.55
N SER A 4 10.39 7.32 -32.95
CA SER A 4 9.20 6.53 -33.22
C SER A 4 8.72 5.84 -31.92
N GLN A 5 7.43 5.71 -31.77
CA GLN A 5 6.84 4.97 -30.64
C GLN A 5 7.32 3.52 -30.62
N ASP A 6 7.49 2.92 -31.78
CA ASP A 6 7.94 1.52 -31.91
C ASP A 6 9.37 1.33 -31.40
N GLU A 7 10.23 2.32 -31.57
CA GLU A 7 11.59 2.29 -31.08
C GLU A 7 11.64 2.37 -29.53
N ILE A 8 10.86 3.26 -28.92
CA ILE A 8 10.76 3.36 -27.46
C ILE A 8 10.20 2.04 -26.89
N ASN A 9 9.12 1.56 -27.48
CA ASN A 9 8.50 0.30 -27.05
C ASN A 9 9.47 -0.89 -27.15
N GLY A 10 10.26 -0.95 -28.22
CA GLY A 10 11.25 -2.01 -28.41
C GLY A 10 12.33 -2.02 -27.33
N GLN A 11 12.87 -0.86 -26.97
CA GLN A 11 13.87 -0.76 -25.90
C GLN A 11 13.30 -1.05 -24.52
N VAL A 12 12.07 -0.61 -24.24
CA VAL A 12 11.36 -0.96 -22.99
C VAL A 12 11.12 -2.47 -22.91
N GLU A 13 10.71 -3.08 -24.03
CA GLU A 13 10.51 -4.54 -24.12
C GLU A 13 11.80 -5.30 -23.80
N GLU A 14 12.93 -4.86 -24.37
CA GLU A 14 14.24 -5.47 -24.16
C GLU A 14 14.64 -5.45 -22.68
N ILE A 15 14.51 -4.30 -22.01
CA ILE A 15 14.83 -4.16 -20.59
C ILE A 15 13.95 -5.06 -19.73
N ILE A 16 12.63 -5.11 -19.98
CA ILE A 16 11.73 -5.95 -19.21
C ILE A 16 12.04 -7.44 -19.43
N LEU A 17 12.36 -7.84 -20.65
CA LEU A 17 12.74 -9.22 -20.95
C LEU A 17 14.05 -9.62 -20.27
N ASP A 18 15.05 -8.74 -20.29
CA ASP A 18 16.33 -8.97 -19.61
C ASP A 18 16.15 -9.07 -18.10
N MET A 19 15.38 -8.15 -17.50
CA MET A 19 15.05 -8.19 -16.09
C MET A 19 14.36 -9.51 -15.68
N VAL A 20 13.34 -9.94 -16.43
CA VAL A 20 12.59 -11.17 -16.16
C VAL A 20 13.44 -12.43 -16.42
N ALA A 21 14.42 -12.36 -17.31
CA ALA A 21 15.35 -13.46 -17.56
C ALA A 21 16.34 -13.67 -16.41
N ASP A 22 16.63 -12.63 -15.64
CA ASP A 22 17.58 -12.66 -14.51
C ASP A 22 17.10 -13.65 -13.41
N PRO A 23 17.95 -14.62 -13.02
CA PRO A 23 17.65 -15.53 -11.92
C PRO A 23 17.40 -14.82 -10.57
N ASP A 24 18.15 -13.76 -10.28
CA ASP A 24 18.04 -13.01 -9.04
C ASP A 24 16.69 -12.26 -8.96
N PHE A 25 16.19 -11.76 -10.08
CA PHE A 25 14.84 -11.21 -10.19
C PHE A 25 13.78 -12.26 -9.85
N LYS A 26 13.90 -13.47 -10.41
CA LYS A 26 12.95 -14.56 -10.15
C LYS A 26 12.93 -14.96 -8.67
N ASP A 27 14.09 -15.10 -8.06
CA ASP A 27 14.22 -15.43 -6.64
C ASP A 27 13.66 -14.31 -5.75
N TYR A 28 13.87 -13.05 -6.14
CA TYR A 28 13.27 -11.91 -5.46
C TYR A 28 11.74 -11.94 -5.52
N MET A 29 11.16 -12.14 -6.70
CA MET A 29 9.71 -12.19 -6.88
C MET A 29 9.06 -13.33 -6.07
N VAL A 30 9.67 -14.52 -6.06
CA VAL A 30 9.19 -15.65 -5.27
C VAL A 30 9.19 -15.30 -3.78
N ARG A 31 10.26 -14.71 -3.27
CA ARG A 31 10.34 -14.26 -1.86
C ARG A 31 9.26 -13.23 -1.55
N LYS A 32 9.04 -12.25 -2.43
CA LYS A 32 8.00 -11.23 -2.25
C LYS A 32 6.58 -11.80 -2.26
N ILE A 33 6.30 -12.82 -3.06
CA ILE A 33 4.99 -13.51 -3.06
C ILE A 33 4.75 -14.20 -1.71
N ASP A 34 5.77 -14.84 -1.15
CA ASP A 34 5.69 -15.60 0.11
C ASP A 34 5.76 -14.70 1.36
N GLU A 35 6.17 -13.44 1.22
CA GLU A 35 6.26 -12.49 2.31
C GLU A 35 4.87 -12.21 2.91
N LYS A 36 4.76 -12.33 4.24
CA LYS A 36 3.52 -12.04 4.95
C LYS A 36 3.35 -10.55 5.15
N VAL A 37 2.10 -10.07 5.01
CA VAL A 37 1.76 -8.70 5.41
C VAL A 37 1.92 -8.56 6.92
N ASP A 38 2.76 -7.65 7.36
CA ASP A 38 2.89 -7.35 8.79
C ASP A 38 1.91 -6.24 9.19
N VAL A 39 0.79 -6.64 9.72
CA VAL A 39 -0.24 -5.75 10.30
C VAL A 39 -0.27 -5.81 11.82
N SER A 40 0.75 -6.39 12.45
CA SER A 40 0.77 -6.66 13.90
C SER A 40 0.65 -5.39 14.74
N SER A 41 1.19 -4.27 14.29
CA SER A 41 1.03 -2.98 14.95
C SER A 41 -0.41 -2.47 14.91
N LEU A 42 -1.07 -2.56 13.76
CA LEU A 42 -2.47 -2.17 13.57
C LEU A 42 -3.41 -3.09 14.36
N GLU A 43 -3.15 -4.40 14.38
CA GLU A 43 -3.94 -5.35 15.18
C GLU A 43 -3.82 -5.06 16.67
N LYS A 44 -2.62 -4.73 17.15
CA LYS A 44 -2.40 -4.35 18.54
C LYS A 44 -3.11 -3.04 18.89
N GLU A 45 -3.05 -2.05 18.03
CA GLU A 45 -3.79 -0.78 18.20
C GLU A 45 -5.31 -1.04 18.25
N ARG A 46 -5.86 -1.81 17.30
CA ARG A 46 -7.27 -2.20 17.30
C ARG A 46 -7.69 -2.86 18.62
N ASP A 47 -6.88 -3.78 19.11
CA ASP A 47 -7.18 -4.52 20.33
C ASP A 47 -7.14 -3.62 21.57
N GLN A 48 -6.25 -2.62 21.59
CA GLN A 48 -6.24 -1.58 22.65
C GLN A 48 -7.51 -0.72 22.61
N VAL A 49 -7.93 -0.28 21.42
CA VAL A 49 -9.17 0.51 21.27
C VAL A 49 -10.40 -0.32 21.64
N ARG A 50 -10.45 -1.59 21.26
CA ARG A 50 -11.53 -2.52 21.65
C ARG A 50 -11.61 -2.72 23.17
N GLU A 51 -10.48 -2.74 23.87
CA GLU A 51 -10.46 -2.81 25.31
C GLU A 51 -11.03 -1.54 25.95
N GLN A 52 -10.67 -0.37 25.43
CA GLN A 52 -11.26 0.91 25.89
C GLN A 52 -12.77 0.93 25.66
N LEU A 53 -13.24 0.48 24.49
CA LEU A 53 -14.67 0.38 24.19
C LEU A 53 -15.38 -0.52 25.20
N ARG A 54 -14.83 -1.69 25.51
CA ARG A 54 -15.41 -2.58 26.56
C ARG A 54 -15.52 -1.90 27.91
N GLN A 55 -14.52 -1.12 28.32
CA GLN A 55 -14.53 -0.39 29.59
C GLN A 55 -15.61 0.69 29.59
N VAL A 56 -15.73 1.47 28.52
CA VAL A 56 -16.76 2.51 28.40
C VAL A 56 -18.17 1.91 28.36
N MET A 57 -18.37 0.82 27.62
CA MET A 57 -19.65 0.09 27.60
C MET A 57 -20.00 -0.47 28.99
N GLY A 58 -19.02 -0.97 29.73
CA GLY A 58 -19.17 -1.39 31.10
C GLY A 58 -19.59 -0.25 32.05
N ALA A 59 -18.99 0.93 31.87
CA ALA A 59 -19.36 2.14 32.63
C ALA A 59 -20.79 2.60 32.30
N LYS A 60 -21.13 2.64 30.98
CA LYS A 60 -22.48 2.95 30.50
C LYS A 60 -23.52 2.02 31.14
N LYS A 61 -23.29 0.69 31.10
CA LYS A 61 -24.19 -0.29 31.69
C LYS A 61 -24.44 -0.03 33.18
N LYS A 62 -23.36 0.19 33.95
CA LYS A 62 -23.47 0.50 35.39
C LYS A 62 -24.27 1.77 35.65
N LEU A 63 -24.02 2.82 34.87
CA LEU A 63 -24.72 4.10 35.01
C LEU A 63 -26.20 3.96 34.66
N THR A 64 -26.56 3.20 33.63
CA THR A 64 -27.95 2.87 33.28
C THR A 64 -28.63 2.10 34.38
N GLU A 65 -27.99 1.07 34.98
CA GLU A 65 -28.53 0.32 36.13
C GLU A 65 -28.72 1.20 37.36
N MET A 66 -27.87 2.20 37.57
CA MET A 66 -28.05 3.18 38.67
C MET A 66 -29.21 4.12 38.39
N LEU A 67 -29.42 4.56 37.16
CA LEU A 67 -30.53 5.40 36.73
C LEU A 67 -31.87 4.67 36.95
N ASP A 68 -31.94 3.38 36.55
CA ASP A 68 -33.14 2.55 36.71
C ASP A 68 -33.53 2.33 38.17
N ARG A 69 -32.57 2.43 39.09
CA ARG A 69 -32.80 2.26 40.55
C ARG A 69 -33.01 3.57 41.30
N LEU A 70 -33.05 4.70 40.59
CA LEU A 70 -33.20 5.99 41.22
C LEU A 70 -34.59 6.13 41.85
N ASP A 71 -34.65 6.48 43.14
CA ASP A 71 -35.91 6.65 43.85
C ASP A 71 -36.58 7.98 43.43
N VAL A 72 -37.75 7.88 42.81
CA VAL A 72 -38.53 9.04 42.33
C VAL A 72 -39.03 9.93 43.50
N ASN A 73 -39.04 9.43 44.73
CA ASN A 73 -39.40 10.21 45.91
C ASN A 73 -38.22 10.92 46.58
N ASP A 74 -36.99 10.73 46.06
CA ASP A 74 -35.81 11.45 46.55
C ASP A 74 -35.96 12.95 46.26
N LYS A 75 -35.81 13.79 47.29
CA LYS A 75 -35.90 15.26 47.14
C LYS A 75 -34.92 15.87 46.11
N HIS A 76 -33.91 15.12 45.68
CA HIS A 76 -32.92 15.51 44.70
C HIS A 76 -33.02 14.67 43.41
N TYR A 77 -34.16 13.97 43.19
CA TYR A 77 -34.36 13.08 42.05
C TYR A 77 -34.00 13.75 40.70
N ASP A 78 -34.63 14.89 40.40
CA ASP A 78 -34.48 15.56 39.13
C ASP A 78 -33.02 15.94 38.85
N ARG A 79 -32.30 16.42 39.87
CA ARG A 79 -30.89 16.78 39.75
C ARG A 79 -30.02 15.55 39.52
N LYS A 80 -30.24 14.48 40.28
CA LYS A 80 -29.48 13.22 40.12
C LYS A 80 -29.78 12.58 38.78
N TYR A 81 -31.02 12.61 38.34
CA TYR A 81 -31.43 12.11 37.02
C TYR A 81 -30.71 12.88 35.90
N GLN A 82 -30.73 14.19 35.93
CA GLN A 82 -30.05 15.03 34.92
C GLN A 82 -28.54 14.81 34.91
N ASP A 83 -27.89 14.80 36.09
CA ASP A 83 -26.45 14.54 36.21
C ASP A 83 -26.05 13.16 35.64
N MET A 84 -26.91 12.15 35.77
CA MET A 84 -26.65 10.82 35.19
C MET A 84 -26.92 10.79 33.71
N HIS A 85 -27.92 11.50 33.23
CA HIS A 85 -28.25 11.60 31.81
C HIS A 85 -27.13 12.29 31.02
N ASP A 86 -26.64 13.43 31.51
CA ASP A 86 -25.51 14.15 30.91
C ASP A 86 -24.25 13.28 30.82
N ARG A 87 -24.03 12.43 31.85
CA ARG A 87 -22.91 11.47 31.82
C ARG A 87 -23.12 10.34 30.81
N LEU A 88 -24.36 9.89 30.63
CA LEU A 88 -24.67 8.89 29.61
C LEU A 88 -24.43 9.42 28.21
N ASP A 89 -24.79 10.67 27.94
CA ASP A 89 -24.55 11.30 26.65
C ASP A 89 -23.04 11.35 26.32
N ILE A 90 -22.20 11.74 27.30
CA ILE A 90 -20.74 11.70 27.15
C ILE A 90 -20.22 10.27 26.87
N LEU A 91 -20.83 9.24 27.50
CA LEU A 91 -20.42 7.86 27.25
C LEU A 91 -20.88 7.37 25.87
N TYR A 92 -22.03 7.83 25.36
CA TYR A 92 -22.48 7.54 24.00
C TYR A 92 -21.55 8.14 22.97
N ASP A 93 -21.18 9.42 23.11
CA ASP A 93 -20.23 10.08 22.22
C ASP A 93 -18.90 9.33 22.22
N ARG A 94 -18.41 8.97 23.41
CA ARG A 94 -17.14 8.23 23.52
C ARG A 94 -17.19 6.83 22.91
N ILE A 95 -18.33 6.14 22.98
CA ILE A 95 -18.54 4.84 22.31
C ILE A 95 -18.46 5.04 20.79
N SER A 96 -19.17 6.05 20.26
CA SER A 96 -19.16 6.35 18.82
C SER A 96 -17.74 6.63 18.32
N ASP A 97 -16.98 7.49 19.02
CA ASP A 97 -15.57 7.79 18.65
C ASP A 97 -14.71 6.52 18.59
N LEU A 98 -14.88 5.62 19.58
CA LEU A 98 -14.07 4.38 19.64
C LEU A 98 -14.51 3.36 18.57
N GLU A 99 -15.78 3.30 18.22
CA GLU A 99 -16.29 2.48 17.12
C GLU A 99 -15.74 2.97 15.77
N ASP A 100 -15.73 4.28 15.56
CA ASP A 100 -15.17 4.88 14.35
C ASP A 100 -13.65 4.62 14.24
N MET A 101 -12.91 4.75 15.35
CA MET A 101 -11.47 4.42 15.37
C MET A 101 -11.22 2.95 15.02
N ILE A 102 -12.03 2.03 15.51
CA ILE A 102 -11.92 0.59 15.17
C ILE A 102 -12.17 0.38 13.68
N ALA A 103 -13.22 1.01 13.13
CA ALA A 103 -13.55 0.91 11.71
C ALA A 103 -12.41 1.43 10.83
N ASP A 104 -11.81 2.55 11.17
CA ASP A 104 -10.66 3.12 10.45
C ASP A 104 -9.44 2.19 10.46
N ILE A 105 -9.14 1.59 11.61
CA ILE A 105 -8.03 0.62 11.71
C ILE A 105 -8.33 -0.64 10.87
N GLU A 106 -9.56 -1.14 10.89
CA GLU A 106 -9.96 -2.30 10.08
C GLU A 106 -9.88 -2.03 8.57
N VAL A 107 -10.20 -0.81 8.14
CA VAL A 107 -10.00 -0.37 6.75
C VAL A 107 -8.50 -0.38 6.38
N LYS A 108 -7.62 0.12 7.25
CA LYS A 108 -6.17 0.09 7.01
C LYS A 108 -5.63 -1.34 6.92
N ILE A 109 -6.05 -2.22 7.81
CA ILE A 109 -5.67 -3.65 7.78
C ILE A 109 -6.15 -4.31 6.48
N SER A 110 -7.40 -4.08 6.10
CA SER A 110 -7.98 -4.62 4.87
C SER A 110 -7.27 -4.06 3.63
N GLY A 111 -6.91 -2.78 3.64
CA GLY A 111 -6.14 -2.13 2.58
C GLY A 111 -4.77 -2.79 2.38
N ALA A 112 -4.02 -3.00 3.48
CA ALA A 112 -2.71 -3.65 3.43
C ALA A 112 -2.78 -5.07 2.83
N TYR A 113 -3.80 -5.85 3.18
CA TYR A 113 -4.02 -7.17 2.55
C TYR A 113 -4.43 -7.04 1.07
N GLY A 114 -5.25 -6.06 0.72
CA GLY A 114 -5.66 -5.79 -0.66
C GLY A 114 -4.47 -5.43 -1.55
N GLU A 115 -3.60 -4.55 -1.10
CA GLU A 115 -2.36 -4.18 -1.80
C GLU A 115 -1.45 -5.39 -2.00
N LYS A 116 -1.28 -6.23 -0.98
CA LYS A 116 -0.48 -7.45 -1.08
C LYS A 116 -1.05 -8.43 -2.10
N ILE A 117 -2.36 -8.63 -2.15
CA ILE A 117 -3.00 -9.50 -3.15
C ILE A 117 -2.72 -8.98 -4.55
N THR A 118 -2.83 -7.68 -4.77
CA THR A 118 -2.55 -7.04 -6.05
C THR A 118 -1.09 -7.23 -6.45
N ALA A 119 -0.14 -6.96 -5.55
CA ALA A 119 1.27 -7.17 -5.79
C ALA A 119 1.61 -8.64 -6.11
N ASN A 120 1.02 -9.59 -5.38
CA ASN A 120 1.23 -11.01 -5.64
C ASN A 120 0.72 -11.46 -7.02
N GLN A 121 -0.41 -10.90 -7.48
CA GLN A 121 -0.92 -11.17 -8.82
C GLN A 121 0.05 -10.64 -9.88
N LEU A 122 0.54 -9.43 -9.67
CA LEU A 122 1.53 -8.78 -10.52
C LEU A 122 2.82 -9.61 -10.62
N TYR A 123 3.41 -9.99 -9.49
CA TYR A 123 4.63 -10.80 -9.46
C TYR A 123 4.46 -12.15 -10.16
N LYS A 124 3.30 -12.79 -10.04
CA LYS A 124 3.00 -14.03 -10.77
C LYS A 124 2.92 -13.84 -12.28
N VAL A 125 2.42 -12.70 -12.73
CA VAL A 125 2.40 -12.34 -14.15
C VAL A 125 3.83 -12.14 -14.64
N LEU A 126 4.65 -11.39 -13.89
CA LEU A 126 6.05 -11.13 -14.24
C LEU A 126 6.89 -12.41 -14.29
N LEU A 127 6.71 -13.34 -13.36
CA LEU A 127 7.42 -14.65 -13.37
C LEU A 127 7.13 -15.49 -14.63
N ASN A 128 6.03 -15.24 -15.31
CA ASN A 128 5.65 -15.94 -16.54
C ASN A 128 5.66 -15.03 -17.77
N PHE A 129 6.24 -13.84 -17.63
CA PHE A 129 6.19 -12.81 -18.66
C PHE A 129 6.78 -13.28 -19.99
N ASP A 130 7.95 -13.93 -19.94
CA ASP A 130 8.63 -14.48 -21.10
C ASP A 130 7.73 -15.40 -21.94
N LYS A 131 6.84 -16.17 -21.30
CA LYS A 131 5.91 -17.09 -21.97
C LYS A 131 4.64 -16.42 -22.46
N MET A 132 4.21 -15.37 -21.76
CA MET A 132 2.95 -14.69 -22.03
C MET A 132 3.10 -13.59 -23.08
N TYR A 133 4.17 -12.83 -23.00
CA TYR A 133 4.38 -11.63 -23.81
C TYR A 133 4.35 -11.91 -25.33
N PHE A 134 4.99 -12.98 -25.77
CA PHE A 134 5.01 -13.37 -27.19
C PHE A 134 3.65 -13.88 -27.70
N ARG A 135 2.68 -14.13 -26.82
CA ARG A 135 1.32 -14.54 -27.17
C ARG A 135 0.32 -13.39 -27.08
N MET A 136 0.72 -12.26 -26.52
CA MET A 136 -0.13 -11.07 -26.40
C MET A 136 -0.30 -10.40 -27.74
N THR A 137 -1.50 -9.90 -27.99
CA THR A 137 -1.79 -8.96 -29.08
C THR A 137 -1.15 -7.60 -28.78
N ASP A 138 -0.98 -6.75 -29.78
CA ASP A 138 -0.42 -5.39 -29.60
C ASP A 138 -1.22 -4.54 -28.61
N LEU A 139 -2.55 -4.76 -28.54
CA LEU A 139 -3.43 -4.08 -27.58
C LEU A 139 -3.15 -4.55 -26.15
N GLU A 140 -3.00 -5.85 -25.94
CA GLU A 140 -2.67 -6.43 -24.64
C GLU A 140 -1.27 -6.00 -24.17
N LYS A 141 -0.29 -5.96 -25.06
CA LYS A 141 1.05 -5.44 -24.80
C LYS A 141 1.00 -3.98 -24.33
N LYS A 142 0.25 -3.13 -25.04
CA LYS A 142 0.07 -1.72 -24.66
C LYS A 142 -0.60 -1.57 -23.29
N GLN A 143 -1.61 -2.37 -23.00
CA GLN A 143 -2.28 -2.33 -21.70
C GLN A 143 -1.33 -2.78 -20.60
N PHE A 144 -0.62 -3.88 -20.80
CA PHE A 144 0.40 -4.36 -19.89
C PHE A 144 1.42 -3.25 -19.56
N MET A 145 2.04 -2.64 -20.59
CA MET A 145 3.02 -1.58 -20.37
C MET A 145 2.45 -0.41 -19.59
N ARG A 146 1.19 -0.03 -19.82
CA ARG A 146 0.51 1.05 -19.10
C ARG A 146 0.27 0.72 -17.64
N ASP A 147 -0.02 -0.55 -17.33
CA ASP A 147 -0.32 -0.99 -15.96
C ASP A 147 0.95 -1.19 -15.12
N PHE A 148 2.10 -1.37 -15.77
CA PHE A 148 3.38 -1.68 -15.12
C PHE A 148 4.34 -0.50 -15.04
N ILE A 149 4.28 0.43 -15.99
CA ILE A 149 5.23 1.54 -16.13
C ILE A 149 4.53 2.82 -15.69
N GLU A 150 5.12 3.48 -14.71
CA GLU A 150 4.66 4.80 -14.25
C GLU A 150 5.28 5.92 -15.07
N GLU A 151 6.58 5.82 -15.37
CA GLU A 151 7.32 6.88 -16.05
C GLU A 151 8.44 6.32 -16.91
N ILE A 152 8.68 6.96 -18.05
CA ILE A 152 9.80 6.71 -18.94
C ILE A 152 10.54 8.03 -19.15
N GLU A 153 11.80 8.12 -18.74
CA GLU A 153 12.67 9.23 -19.11
C GLU A 153 13.54 8.85 -20.31
N LEU A 154 13.70 9.80 -21.22
CA LEU A 154 14.52 9.63 -22.41
C LEU A 154 15.73 10.56 -22.38
N TYR A 155 16.83 10.13 -22.95
CA TYR A 155 17.97 11.01 -23.23
C TYR A 155 17.59 12.03 -24.33
N PRO A 156 18.11 13.27 -24.25
CA PRO A 156 17.88 14.30 -25.29
C PRO A 156 18.41 13.88 -26.63
N GLU A 157 19.46 13.07 -26.64
CA GLU A 157 20.16 12.55 -27.83
C GLU A 157 20.37 11.05 -27.68
N ARG A 158 20.47 10.36 -28.83
CA ARG A 158 20.78 8.93 -28.85
C ARG A 158 22.19 8.70 -28.31
N GLN A 159 22.34 7.72 -27.46
CA GLN A 159 23.61 7.34 -26.87
C GLN A 159 24.48 6.56 -27.86
N ASP A 160 25.79 6.41 -27.57
CA ASP A 160 26.77 5.78 -28.49
C ASP A 160 26.44 4.30 -28.78
N ASP A 161 25.80 3.61 -27.84
CA ASP A 161 25.30 2.23 -27.97
C ASP A 161 23.95 2.13 -28.69
N GLY A 162 23.34 3.27 -29.02
CA GLY A 162 22.10 3.37 -29.79
C GLY A 162 20.85 3.46 -28.92
N HIS A 163 20.93 3.34 -27.56
CA HIS A 163 19.74 3.46 -26.73
C HIS A 163 19.32 4.93 -26.49
N ILE A 164 18.07 5.11 -26.20
CA ILE A 164 17.44 6.42 -25.94
C ILE A 164 16.77 6.49 -24.55
N LEU A 165 16.57 5.34 -23.91
CA LEU A 165 16.01 5.26 -22.58
C LEU A 165 17.06 5.68 -21.55
N LYS A 166 16.67 6.57 -20.65
CA LYS A 166 17.49 7.01 -19.52
C LYS A 166 17.05 6.34 -18.23
N GLN A 167 15.74 6.27 -18.03
CA GLN A 167 15.15 5.74 -16.81
C GLN A 167 13.79 5.12 -17.10
N LEU A 168 13.49 4.02 -16.42
CA LEU A 168 12.20 3.34 -16.41
C LEU A 168 11.74 3.22 -14.98
N SER A 169 10.61 3.86 -14.62
CA SER A 169 9.99 3.75 -13.32
C SER A 169 8.78 2.81 -13.38
N LEU A 170 8.74 1.84 -12.47
CA LEU A 170 7.72 0.82 -12.39
C LEU A 170 6.81 1.12 -11.19
N GLY A 171 5.53 0.75 -11.26
CA GLY A 171 4.55 0.95 -10.18
C GLY A 171 4.76 0.04 -8.96
N PHE A 172 5.89 -0.69 -8.88
CA PHE A 172 6.19 -1.65 -7.82
C PHE A 172 7.69 -1.95 -7.76
N PRO A 173 8.21 -2.33 -6.59
CA PRO A 173 9.62 -2.66 -6.45
C PRO A 173 9.99 -3.96 -7.18
N VAL A 174 11.12 -3.92 -7.86
CA VAL A 174 11.76 -5.04 -8.57
C VAL A 174 13.21 -5.19 -8.11
N PHE A 175 13.84 -6.29 -8.47
CA PHE A 175 15.27 -6.50 -8.29
C PHE A 175 15.93 -6.54 -9.69
N TYR A 176 16.84 -5.61 -9.93
CA TYR A 176 17.55 -5.51 -11.20
C TYR A 176 18.99 -5.06 -10.98
N GLU A 177 19.93 -5.71 -11.63
CA GLU A 177 21.38 -5.42 -11.55
C GLU A 177 21.91 -5.31 -10.10
N GLY A 178 21.45 -6.18 -9.21
CA GLY A 178 21.93 -6.24 -7.83
C GLY A 178 21.28 -5.23 -6.86
N SER A 179 20.29 -4.46 -7.29
CA SER A 179 19.58 -3.50 -6.46
C SER A 179 18.07 -3.72 -6.43
N GLU A 180 17.45 -3.44 -5.26
CA GLU A 180 16.00 -3.40 -5.11
C GLU A 180 15.50 -1.96 -5.28
N GLY A 181 14.49 -1.75 -6.12
CA GLY A 181 13.88 -0.45 -6.34
C GLY A 181 12.70 -0.51 -7.31
N ASP A 182 12.01 0.59 -7.43
CA ASP A 182 10.93 0.79 -8.41
C ASP A 182 11.42 1.49 -9.69
N THR A 183 12.69 1.83 -9.73
CA THR A 183 13.30 2.62 -10.82
C THR A 183 14.54 1.94 -11.36
N ILE A 184 14.53 1.64 -12.66
CA ILE A 184 15.66 1.12 -13.43
C ILE A 184 16.32 2.30 -14.15
N ARG A 185 17.60 2.54 -13.89
CA ARG A 185 18.40 3.57 -14.55
C ARG A 185 19.38 2.93 -15.51
N LEU A 186 19.37 3.40 -16.73
CA LEU A 186 20.29 2.98 -17.77
C LEU A 186 21.43 4.01 -17.82
N LEU A 187 22.48 3.73 -17.07
CA LEU A 187 23.62 4.62 -16.94
C LEU A 187 24.57 4.41 -18.13
N ASN A 188 25.05 5.52 -18.70
CA ASN A 188 26.17 5.49 -19.61
C ASN A 188 27.49 5.43 -18.85
N GLU A 189 28.53 4.93 -19.49
CA GLU A 189 29.92 4.93 -18.97
C GLU A 189 30.42 6.31 -18.49
N ASN A 190 29.76 7.39 -18.88
CA ASN A 190 30.07 8.77 -18.53
C ASN A 190 29.19 9.37 -17.44
N ASP A 191 28.15 8.66 -16.96
CA ASP A 191 27.28 9.14 -15.90
C ASP A 191 27.94 8.85 -14.56
N VAL A 192 28.38 9.89 -13.86
CA VAL A 192 28.87 9.78 -12.49
C VAL A 192 27.65 9.49 -11.58
N GLU A 193 27.64 8.31 -10.97
CA GLU A 193 26.62 7.93 -9.99
C GLU A 193 26.52 8.98 -8.87
N THR A 194 25.48 9.78 -8.91
CA THR A 194 25.03 10.52 -7.73
C THR A 194 23.86 9.74 -7.13
N MET A 195 24.20 8.80 -6.27
CA MET A 195 23.19 8.01 -5.55
C MET A 195 22.50 8.93 -4.53
N VAL A 196 21.36 9.49 -4.90
CA VAL A 196 20.45 10.16 -3.96
C VAL A 196 19.51 9.10 -3.40
N LEU A 197 19.88 8.53 -2.26
CA LEU A 197 18.97 7.72 -1.45
C LEU A 197 17.87 8.65 -0.91
N LEU A 198 16.75 8.67 -1.60
CA LEU A 198 15.52 9.23 -1.05
C LEU A 198 14.96 8.24 -0.01
N GLN A 199 15.38 8.39 1.25
CA GLN A 199 14.66 7.79 2.36
C GLN A 199 13.25 8.38 2.37
N ARG A 200 12.23 7.56 2.10
CA ARG A 200 10.85 7.88 2.43
C ARG A 200 10.81 8.14 3.93
N ARG A 201 10.53 9.37 4.32
CA ARG A 201 10.13 9.68 5.71
C ARG A 201 8.70 9.16 5.85
N ASP A 202 8.55 8.15 6.69
CA ASP A 202 7.25 7.76 7.23
C ASP A 202 6.62 8.98 7.91
N ILE A 203 5.44 9.38 7.45
CA ILE A 203 4.55 10.37 8.09
C ILE A 203 3.42 9.60 8.76
#